data_fe43230e900a84716d8f01c711467918
#
_entry.id   fe43230e900a84716d8f01c711467918
#
_cell.length_a   1.000
_cell.length_b   1.000
_cell.length_c   1.000
_cell.angle_alpha   90.00
_cell.angle_beta   90.00
_cell.angle_gamma   90.00
#
_symmetry.space_group_name_H-M   'P 1'
#
loop_
_entity.id
_entity.type
_entity.pdbx_description
1 polymer ?
#
loop_
_entity_poly.entity_id
_entity_poly.type
_entity_poly.pdbx_seq_one_letter_code
_entity_poly.pdbx_strand_id
1 'polypeptide(L)'
;ISLLLTASLAAALLTGCGGKASEGGAAAKKTMVIGDTTFNSENWEETVDPHRTYNGWACIRYGIGETLVRYTDSMELEPWLAKSWSNDGDRTWTIVLQDDVTFSSGRKMDAAAVKQCLEHLLENHDRAPSDTKIVDVAADGQVLTVTTSEPNPALMNYLGDPYGCIIDVDASDFENGIVAGTGPYVVKELVTDDHLTLTPNTQYWNGTPKLDELTIRTLSNGDTLSAALQAGDIDAAYGMAYE
;
A
#
# COMPACT_ATOMS: atom_id res chain seq x y z
N ILE A 1 -63.57 23.41 -50.75
CA ILE A 1 -64.17 24.59 -50.15
C ILE A 1 -63.51 24.81 -48.79
N SER A 2 -62.64 25.80 -48.79
CA SER A 2 -62.44 26.90 -47.82
C SER A 2 -62.15 26.56 -46.37
N LEU A 3 -60.95 26.93 -46.00
CA LEU A 3 -60.45 28.20 -45.36
C LEU A 3 -60.72 28.25 -43.85
N LEU A 4 -59.80 28.45 -43.08
CA LEU A 4 -59.03 29.54 -42.39
C LEU A 4 -58.32 28.97 -41.17
N LEU A 5 -57.09 29.05 -41.05
CA LEU A 5 -56.13 30.04 -40.53
C LEU A 5 -56.62 30.87 -39.38
N THR A 6 -56.08 30.57 -38.18
CA THR A 6 -55.78 31.63 -37.21
C THR A 6 -54.64 31.20 -36.29
N ALA A 7 -53.57 31.97 -36.31
CA ALA A 7 -52.51 32.00 -35.37
C ALA A 7 -52.99 32.59 -34.02
N SER A 8 -52.55 32.01 -32.94
CA SER A 8 -52.62 32.65 -31.62
C SER A 8 -51.34 32.49 -30.90
N LEU A 9 -50.56 33.55 -30.96
CA LEU A 9 -49.40 33.83 -30.16
C LEU A 9 -49.94 34.17 -28.76
N ALA A 10 -49.58 33.40 -27.78
CA ALA A 10 -49.77 33.81 -26.40
C ALA A 10 -48.48 33.59 -25.62
N ALA A 11 -47.87 34.69 -25.33
CA ALA A 11 -46.79 34.82 -24.33
C ALA A 11 -47.34 34.41 -22.96
N ALA A 12 -46.66 33.51 -22.29
CA ALA A 12 -46.83 33.25 -20.89
C ALA A 12 -45.53 33.57 -20.19
N LEU A 13 -45.64 34.60 -19.42
CA LEU A 13 -44.67 35.24 -18.58
C LEU A 13 -44.15 34.30 -17.47
N LEU A 14 -42.88 34.54 -17.18
CA LEU A 14 -42.20 34.25 -15.92
C LEU A 14 -43.11 34.17 -14.70
N THR A 15 -43.07 33.02 -14.04
CA THR A 15 -43.29 32.96 -12.61
C THR A 15 -42.49 31.81 -11.99
N GLY A 16 -41.73 32.17 -11.01
CA GLY A 16 -41.35 31.23 -9.99
C GLY A 16 -39.86 30.90 -9.92
N CYS A 17 -39.06 31.81 -9.40
CA CYS A 17 -37.98 31.46 -8.52
C CYS A 17 -38.48 30.56 -7.40
N GLY A 18 -38.34 29.27 -7.59
CA GLY A 18 -38.41 28.29 -6.53
C GLY A 18 -37.01 27.66 -6.48
N GLY A 19 -36.12 28.25 -5.70
CA GLY A 19 -34.85 27.63 -5.39
C GLY A 19 -35.10 26.29 -4.70
N LYS A 20 -35.07 25.19 -5.46
CA LYS A 20 -34.77 23.89 -4.88
C LYS A 20 -33.33 23.99 -4.43
N ALA A 21 -33.16 24.00 -3.11
CA ALA A 21 -31.89 23.67 -2.51
C ALA A 21 -31.39 22.40 -3.22
N SER A 22 -30.25 22.51 -3.93
CA SER A 22 -29.51 21.36 -4.39
C SER A 22 -29.18 20.57 -3.14
N GLU A 23 -29.90 19.48 -2.88
CA GLU A 23 -29.47 18.45 -1.97
C GLU A 23 -28.04 18.12 -2.42
N GLY A 24 -27.09 18.25 -1.48
CA GLY A 24 -25.68 18.10 -1.75
C GLY A 24 -25.43 16.76 -2.43
N GLY A 25 -25.10 16.83 -3.72
CA GLY A 25 -24.67 15.66 -4.46
C GLY A 25 -23.43 15.12 -3.73
N ALA A 26 -23.49 13.86 -3.31
CA ALA A 26 -22.32 13.17 -2.77
C ALA A 26 -21.15 13.41 -3.75
N ALA A 27 -20.02 13.88 -3.23
CA ALA A 27 -18.84 14.10 -4.05
C ALA A 27 -18.52 12.79 -4.79
N ALA A 28 -18.20 12.88 -6.09
CA ALA A 28 -17.84 11.71 -6.88
C ALA A 28 -16.66 10.99 -6.21
N LYS A 29 -16.80 9.67 -6.07
CA LYS A 29 -15.77 8.81 -5.47
C LYS A 29 -14.46 8.94 -6.28
N LYS A 30 -13.34 9.14 -5.61
CA LYS A 30 -12.02 9.21 -6.23
C LYS A 30 -11.44 7.81 -6.29
N THR A 31 -11.55 7.17 -7.42
CA THR A 31 -11.06 5.82 -7.65
C THR A 31 -9.91 5.82 -8.65
N MET A 32 -9.05 4.81 -8.57
CA MET A 32 -7.97 4.55 -9.52
C MET A 32 -7.86 3.06 -9.78
N VAL A 33 -7.65 2.69 -11.03
CA VAL A 33 -7.42 1.31 -11.46
C VAL A 33 -6.02 1.21 -12.06
N ILE A 34 -5.19 0.37 -11.47
CA ILE A 34 -3.83 0.05 -11.97
C ILE A 34 -3.85 -1.35 -12.57
N GLY A 35 -3.40 -1.49 -13.82
CA GLY A 35 -3.10 -2.80 -14.37
C GLY A 35 -1.68 -3.24 -13.99
N ASP A 36 -1.50 -4.48 -13.54
CA ASP A 36 -0.21 -5.05 -13.15
C ASP A 36 -0.03 -6.45 -13.74
N THR A 37 1.06 -6.69 -14.46
CA THR A 37 1.41 -7.99 -15.02
C THR A 37 2.22 -8.85 -14.06
N THR A 38 2.70 -8.27 -12.95
CA THR A 38 3.53 -8.96 -11.96
C THR A 38 2.75 -9.44 -10.74
N PHE A 39 1.49 -8.99 -10.61
CA PHE A 39 0.61 -9.32 -9.50
C PHE A 39 -0.30 -10.50 -9.87
N ASN A 40 0.20 -11.72 -9.67
CA ASN A 40 -0.47 -12.98 -10.02
C ASN A 40 -0.07 -14.12 -9.07
N SER A 41 -0.81 -15.23 -9.08
CA SER A 41 -0.59 -16.37 -8.19
C SER A 41 0.78 -17.03 -8.35
N GLU A 42 1.40 -16.94 -9.53
CA GLU A 42 2.74 -17.49 -9.77
C GLU A 42 3.80 -16.78 -8.90
N ASN A 43 3.58 -15.48 -8.62
CA ASN A 43 4.49 -14.67 -7.79
C ASN A 43 4.12 -14.69 -6.31
N TRP A 44 2.94 -15.18 -5.92
CA TRP A 44 2.45 -15.13 -4.55
C TRP A 44 2.57 -16.45 -3.79
N GLU A 45 2.93 -17.52 -4.50
CA GLU A 45 3.05 -18.85 -3.89
C GLU A 45 1.84 -19.20 -2.98
N GLU A 46 0.64 -18.85 -3.43
CA GLU A 46 -0.62 -19.08 -2.71
C GLU A 46 -0.81 -18.25 -1.43
N THR A 47 0.04 -17.24 -1.17
CA THR A 47 -0.07 -16.35 0.00
C THR A 47 0.23 -14.91 -0.36
N VAL A 48 -0.34 -13.95 0.38
CA VAL A 48 -0.02 -12.51 0.31
C VAL A 48 0.89 -12.05 1.44
N ASP A 49 1.58 -12.98 2.10
CA ASP A 49 2.58 -12.67 3.12
C ASP A 49 3.72 -11.82 2.52
N PRO A 50 3.92 -10.57 2.96
CA PRO A 50 4.94 -9.69 2.40
C PRO A 50 6.37 -10.17 2.65
N HIS A 51 6.56 -11.12 3.56
CA HIS A 51 7.86 -11.72 3.88
C HIS A 51 8.17 -12.96 3.05
N ARG A 52 7.30 -13.33 2.10
CA ARG A 52 7.54 -14.45 1.18
C ARG A 52 7.67 -13.94 -0.24
N THR A 53 8.80 -14.23 -0.88
CA THR A 53 9.12 -13.89 -2.26
C THR A 53 8.81 -12.44 -2.67
N TYR A 54 8.05 -12.22 -3.73
CA TYR A 54 7.70 -10.90 -4.28
C TYR A 54 6.52 -10.21 -3.60
N ASN A 55 5.88 -10.82 -2.60
CA ASN A 55 4.70 -10.26 -1.97
C ASN A 55 4.98 -8.94 -1.25
N GLY A 56 6.14 -8.81 -0.60
CA GLY A 56 6.60 -7.56 0.00
C GLY A 56 6.59 -6.39 -0.96
N TRP A 57 6.94 -6.64 -2.22
CA TRP A 57 6.94 -5.60 -3.27
C TRP A 57 5.56 -5.05 -3.53
N ALA A 58 4.54 -5.91 -3.62
CA ALA A 58 3.15 -5.49 -3.80
C ALA A 58 2.64 -4.71 -2.58
N CYS A 59 2.92 -5.18 -1.37
CA CYS A 59 2.51 -4.51 -0.14
C CYS A 59 3.07 -3.09 -0.04
N ILE A 60 4.36 -2.91 -0.36
CA ILE A 60 5.00 -1.59 -0.36
C ILE A 60 4.50 -0.74 -1.55
N ARG A 61 4.46 -1.31 -2.75
CA ARG A 61 4.08 -0.59 -3.98
C ARG A 61 2.70 0.01 -3.90
N TYR A 62 1.75 -0.71 -3.34
CA TYR A 62 0.35 -0.29 -3.26
C TYR A 62 -0.04 0.32 -1.93
N GLY A 63 0.94 0.56 -1.04
CA GLY A 63 0.75 1.29 0.20
C GLY A 63 -0.06 0.54 1.26
N ILE A 64 0.07 -0.79 1.32
CA ILE A 64 -0.51 -1.62 2.39
C ILE A 64 0.41 -1.57 3.62
N GLY A 65 1.70 -1.75 3.40
CA GLY A 65 2.72 -1.68 4.44
C GLY A 65 3.83 -0.69 4.09
N GLU A 66 4.70 -0.44 5.04
CA GLU A 66 5.83 0.48 4.93
C GLU A 66 7.05 -0.15 5.60
N THR A 67 8.25 0.40 5.32
CA THR A 67 9.51 -0.07 5.86
C THR A 67 10.03 0.86 6.97
N LEU A 68 11.01 0.42 7.75
CA LEU A 68 11.63 1.25 8.80
C LEU A 68 12.29 2.50 8.23
N VAL A 69 12.91 2.36 7.08
CA VAL A 69 13.58 3.44 6.32
C VAL A 69 13.12 3.36 4.87
N ARG A 70 13.24 4.43 4.12
CA ARG A 70 12.96 4.43 2.69
C ARG A 70 14.08 5.09 1.90
N TYR A 71 14.08 4.87 0.59
CA TYR A 71 15.03 5.52 -0.30
C TYR A 71 14.45 6.85 -0.83
N THR A 72 15.30 7.86 -0.87
CA THR A 72 15.04 9.10 -1.60
C THR A 72 15.21 8.89 -3.10
N ASP A 73 14.83 9.89 -3.91
CA ASP A 73 15.08 9.87 -5.36
C ASP A 73 16.58 9.80 -5.71
N SER A 74 17.46 10.20 -4.80
CA SER A 74 18.92 10.08 -4.93
C SER A 74 19.47 8.74 -4.41
N MET A 75 18.62 7.79 -4.05
CA MET A 75 18.97 6.49 -3.49
C MET A 75 19.70 6.56 -2.13
N GLU A 76 19.47 7.61 -1.38
CA GLU A 76 19.92 7.73 0.01
C GLU A 76 18.82 7.25 0.96
N LEU A 77 19.22 6.64 2.08
CA LEU A 77 18.27 6.23 3.10
C LEU A 77 17.79 7.44 3.91
N GLU A 78 16.49 7.53 4.11
CA GLU A 78 15.88 8.50 5.02
C GLU A 78 14.98 7.81 6.05
N PRO A 79 14.77 8.42 7.24
CA PRO A 79 13.85 7.94 8.25
C PRO A 79 12.42 7.79 7.69
N TRP A 80 11.72 6.71 8.13
CA TRP A 80 10.32 6.53 7.82
C TRP A 80 9.56 6.01 9.04
N LEU A 81 9.31 4.69 9.20
CA LEU A 81 8.76 4.15 10.45
C LEU A 81 9.77 4.22 11.61
N ALA A 82 11.05 4.23 11.31
CA ALA A 82 12.10 4.60 12.26
C ALA A 82 12.34 6.12 12.20
N LYS A 83 12.45 6.77 13.37
CA LYS A 83 12.89 8.17 13.50
C LYS A 83 14.37 8.32 13.25
N SER A 84 15.13 7.35 13.75
CA SER A 84 16.59 7.35 13.68
C SER A 84 17.14 5.95 13.92
N TRP A 85 18.39 5.78 13.49
CA TRP A 85 19.16 4.56 13.78
C TRP A 85 20.62 4.90 13.96
N SER A 86 21.32 4.03 14.66
CA SER A 86 22.77 4.09 14.85
C SER A 86 23.36 2.69 14.96
N ASN A 87 24.62 2.55 14.60
CA ASN A 87 25.40 1.33 14.79
C ASN A 87 26.50 1.63 15.80
N ASP A 88 26.83 0.69 16.68
CA ASP A 88 27.91 0.81 17.67
C ASP A 88 29.32 0.71 17.07
N GLY A 89 29.41 0.58 15.77
CA GLY A 89 30.65 0.38 15.02
C GLY A 89 31.00 -1.09 14.82
N ASP A 90 30.20 -2.02 15.28
CA ASP A 90 30.37 -3.47 15.13
C ASP A 90 29.04 -4.11 14.71
N ARG A 91 28.40 -4.87 15.57
CA ARG A 91 27.26 -5.74 15.25
C ARG A 91 25.93 -5.29 15.85
N THR A 92 25.93 -4.24 16.66
CA THR A 92 24.72 -3.80 17.36
C THR A 92 24.15 -2.54 16.74
N TRP A 93 22.90 -2.61 16.37
CA TRP A 93 22.13 -1.49 15.85
C TRP A 93 21.05 -1.07 16.85
N THR A 94 20.93 0.22 17.08
CA THR A 94 19.83 0.81 17.83
C THR A 94 18.92 1.54 16.86
N ILE A 95 17.63 1.18 16.82
CA ILE A 95 16.62 1.76 15.94
C ILE A 95 15.52 2.33 16.82
N VAL A 96 15.22 3.63 16.66
CA VAL A 96 14.16 4.33 17.38
C VAL A 96 12.96 4.50 16.48
N LEU A 97 11.81 3.99 16.89
CA LEU A 97 10.57 4.00 16.11
C LEU A 97 9.78 5.32 16.27
N GLN A 98 8.92 5.63 15.30
CA GLN A 98 7.91 6.68 15.42
C GLN A 98 6.93 6.37 16.57
N ASP A 99 6.42 7.42 17.26
CA ASP A 99 5.56 7.23 18.43
C ASP A 99 4.08 7.00 18.08
N ASP A 100 3.62 7.57 16.98
CA ASP A 100 2.20 7.71 16.65
C ASP A 100 1.76 6.84 15.47
N VAL A 101 2.48 5.75 15.19
CA VAL A 101 2.13 4.80 14.14
C VAL A 101 1.21 3.71 14.70
N THR A 102 0.14 3.44 13.96
CA THR A 102 -0.82 2.38 14.25
C THR A 102 -0.98 1.49 13.02
N PHE A 103 -1.00 0.20 13.21
CA PHE A 103 -1.36 -0.74 12.13
C PHE A 103 -2.84 -0.60 11.77
N SER A 104 -3.22 -1.04 10.60
CA SER A 104 -4.62 -1.07 10.17
C SER A 104 -5.51 -1.94 11.05
N SER A 105 -4.93 -2.85 11.83
CA SER A 105 -5.61 -3.61 12.89
C SER A 105 -6.06 -2.78 14.09
N GLY A 106 -5.51 -1.56 14.25
CA GLY A 106 -5.68 -0.72 15.43
C GLY A 106 -4.62 -0.93 16.52
N ARG A 107 -3.73 -1.92 16.36
CA ARG A 107 -2.59 -2.14 17.27
C ARG A 107 -1.56 -1.02 17.09
N LYS A 108 -1.01 -0.50 18.18
CA LYS A 108 0.11 0.43 18.12
C LYS A 108 1.36 -0.27 17.59
N MET A 109 2.12 0.40 16.72
CA MET A 109 3.44 -0.04 16.29
C MET A 109 4.47 0.34 17.36
N ASP A 110 4.81 -0.60 18.22
CA ASP A 110 5.91 -0.50 19.18
C ASP A 110 7.06 -1.45 18.82
N ALA A 111 8.14 -1.39 19.57
CA ALA A 111 9.29 -2.25 19.33
C ALA A 111 8.98 -3.74 19.46
N ALA A 112 8.02 -4.12 20.32
CA ALA A 112 7.62 -5.51 20.45
C ALA A 112 6.89 -6.04 19.20
N ALA A 113 6.02 -5.22 18.60
CA ALA A 113 5.35 -5.57 17.35
C ALA A 113 6.33 -5.65 16.18
N VAL A 114 7.28 -4.72 16.08
CA VAL A 114 8.31 -4.74 15.02
C VAL A 114 9.28 -5.91 15.22
N LYS A 115 9.66 -6.25 16.47
CA LYS A 115 10.45 -7.45 16.77
C LYS A 115 9.74 -8.69 16.23
N GLN A 116 8.48 -8.89 16.55
CA GLN A 116 7.67 -10.03 16.08
C GLN A 116 7.63 -10.08 14.55
N CYS A 117 7.48 -8.92 13.89
CA CYS A 117 7.51 -8.80 12.45
C CYS A 117 8.86 -9.21 11.84
N LEU A 118 9.97 -8.76 12.44
CA LEU A 118 11.32 -9.15 11.99
C LEU A 118 11.60 -10.63 12.22
N GLU A 119 11.14 -11.21 13.33
CA GLU A 119 11.24 -12.65 13.59
C GLU A 119 10.48 -13.45 12.53
N HIS A 120 9.25 -13.03 12.20
CA HIS A 120 8.47 -13.61 11.10
C HIS A 120 9.18 -13.50 9.74
N LEU A 121 9.80 -12.35 9.44
CA LEU A 121 10.62 -12.17 8.24
C LEU A 121 11.78 -13.18 8.18
N LEU A 122 12.51 -13.33 9.28
CA LEU A 122 13.68 -14.24 9.34
C LEU A 122 13.29 -15.72 9.22
N GLU A 123 12.08 -16.08 9.66
CA GLU A 123 11.55 -17.45 9.57
C GLU A 123 10.99 -17.80 8.20
N ASN A 124 10.48 -16.81 7.45
CA ASN A 124 9.70 -17.06 6.24
C ASN A 124 10.36 -16.62 4.94
N HIS A 125 11.37 -15.73 4.98
CA HIS A 125 12.01 -15.23 3.78
C HIS A 125 13.35 -15.89 3.50
N ASP A 126 13.53 -16.49 2.33
CA ASP A 126 14.72 -17.28 1.96
C ASP A 126 16.04 -16.51 2.06
N ARG A 127 16.04 -15.23 1.70
CA ARG A 127 17.27 -14.42 1.65
C ARG A 127 17.49 -13.55 2.90
N ALA A 128 16.44 -13.13 3.58
CA ALA A 128 16.55 -12.17 4.67
C ALA A 128 17.53 -12.59 5.77
N PRO A 129 17.59 -13.86 6.23
CA PRO A 129 18.60 -14.28 7.22
C PRO A 129 20.03 -14.10 6.73
N SER A 130 20.30 -14.39 5.46
CA SER A 130 21.64 -14.26 4.88
C SER A 130 22.03 -12.82 4.60
N ASP A 131 21.10 -11.99 4.18
CA ASP A 131 21.30 -10.60 3.80
C ASP A 131 21.45 -9.72 5.06
N THR A 132 20.52 -9.84 5.99
CA THR A 132 20.50 -9.03 7.21
C THR A 132 21.51 -9.47 8.26
N LYS A 133 21.85 -10.77 8.32
CA LYS A 133 22.69 -11.39 9.34
C LYS A 133 22.13 -11.23 10.78
N ILE A 134 20.85 -10.91 10.93
CA ILE A 134 20.21 -10.72 12.23
C ILE A 134 20.21 -12.05 12.98
N VAL A 135 20.66 -12.03 14.24
CA VAL A 135 20.65 -13.17 15.17
C VAL A 135 19.85 -12.92 16.44
N ASP A 136 19.63 -11.65 16.78
CA ASP A 136 18.81 -11.28 17.94
C ASP A 136 18.15 -9.91 17.73
N VAL A 137 16.94 -9.76 18.24
CA VAL A 137 16.19 -8.50 18.28
C VAL A 137 15.62 -8.33 19.69
N ALA A 138 16.08 -7.32 20.40
CA ALA A 138 15.52 -6.90 21.67
C ALA A 138 14.61 -5.67 21.49
N ALA A 139 13.53 -5.58 22.27
CA ALA A 139 12.54 -4.52 22.20
C ALA A 139 12.31 -3.89 23.56
N ASP A 140 12.36 -2.55 23.62
CA ASP A 140 12.05 -1.77 24.81
C ASP A 140 11.30 -0.49 24.40
N GLY A 141 9.99 -0.45 24.69
CA GLY A 141 9.12 0.67 24.33
C GLY A 141 9.09 0.94 22.82
N GLN A 142 9.76 2.00 22.37
CA GLN A 142 9.91 2.37 20.95
C GLN A 142 11.35 2.16 20.44
N VAL A 143 12.17 1.40 21.16
CA VAL A 143 13.56 1.17 20.81
C VAL A 143 13.78 -0.31 20.49
N LEU A 144 14.31 -0.58 19.31
CA LEU A 144 14.83 -1.90 18.94
C LEU A 144 16.34 -1.91 19.08
N THR A 145 16.86 -3.00 19.64
CA THR A 145 18.28 -3.34 19.56
C THR A 145 18.43 -4.59 18.70
N VAL A 146 19.07 -4.45 17.55
CA VAL A 146 19.25 -5.53 16.59
C VAL A 146 20.72 -5.94 16.59
N THR A 147 20.98 -7.23 16.82
CA THR A 147 22.33 -7.80 16.81
C THR A 147 22.51 -8.67 15.57
N THR A 148 23.64 -8.49 14.88
CA THR A 148 24.01 -9.28 13.69
C THR A 148 25.13 -10.29 14.05
N SER A 149 25.23 -11.40 13.32
CA SER A 149 26.26 -12.42 13.50
C SER A 149 27.68 -11.92 13.18
N GLU A 150 27.76 -10.94 12.30
CA GLU A 150 28.98 -10.27 11.87
C GLU A 150 28.69 -8.79 11.57
N PRO A 151 29.68 -7.89 11.49
CA PRO A 151 29.44 -6.50 11.11
C PRO A 151 28.70 -6.41 9.77
N ASN A 152 27.56 -5.73 9.77
CA ASN A 152 26.73 -5.54 8.57
C ASN A 152 26.36 -4.06 8.40
N PRO A 153 27.22 -3.24 7.76
CA PRO A 153 26.94 -1.81 7.54
C PRO A 153 25.75 -1.57 6.61
N ALA A 154 25.31 -2.58 5.87
CA ALA A 154 24.17 -2.49 4.95
C ALA A 154 22.83 -2.93 5.58
N LEU A 155 22.77 -3.21 6.87
CA LEU A 155 21.56 -3.71 7.52
C LEU A 155 20.32 -2.84 7.19
N MET A 156 20.46 -1.52 7.33
CA MET A 156 19.33 -0.62 7.09
C MET A 156 18.92 -0.56 5.61
N ASN A 157 19.84 -0.82 4.68
CA ASN A 157 19.50 -0.94 3.26
C ASN A 157 18.62 -2.18 3.02
N TYR A 158 18.96 -3.32 3.63
CA TYR A 158 18.14 -4.52 3.56
C TYR A 158 16.77 -4.34 4.22
N LEU A 159 16.71 -3.65 5.38
CA LEU A 159 15.44 -3.34 6.04
C LEU A 159 14.61 -2.25 5.31
N GLY A 160 15.20 -1.56 4.34
CA GLY A 160 14.51 -0.67 3.40
C GLY A 160 14.04 -1.36 2.12
N ASP A 161 14.42 -2.63 1.89
CA ASP A 161 13.91 -3.44 0.78
C ASP A 161 12.45 -3.84 1.03
N PRO A 162 11.65 -4.12 -0.01
CA PRO A 162 10.24 -4.52 0.13
C PRO A 162 9.98 -5.67 1.08
N TYR A 163 10.88 -6.63 1.23
CA TYR A 163 10.72 -7.69 2.23
C TYR A 163 10.86 -7.17 3.67
N GLY A 164 11.42 -5.98 3.88
CA GLY A 164 11.44 -5.29 5.17
C GLY A 164 10.10 -4.63 5.55
N CYS A 165 9.01 -4.97 4.86
CA CYS A 165 7.67 -4.49 5.13
C CYS A 165 7.25 -4.79 6.58
N ILE A 166 6.85 -3.75 7.32
CA ILE A 166 6.43 -3.89 8.71
C ILE A 166 4.93 -4.11 8.78
N ILE A 167 4.53 -5.23 9.40
CA ILE A 167 3.14 -5.67 9.52
C ILE A 167 2.83 -6.12 10.95
N ASP A 168 1.56 -6.10 11.33
CA ASP A 168 1.04 -6.79 12.50
C ASP A 168 0.78 -8.26 12.13
N VAL A 169 1.71 -9.13 12.49
CA VAL A 169 1.67 -10.56 12.15
C VAL A 169 0.43 -11.22 12.75
N ASP A 170 0.09 -10.89 14.01
CA ASP A 170 -1.04 -11.51 14.72
C ASP A 170 -2.39 -11.15 14.12
N ALA A 171 -2.50 -10.00 13.47
CA ALA A 171 -3.74 -9.52 12.87
C ALA A 171 -3.81 -9.75 11.34
N SER A 172 -2.77 -10.31 10.75
CA SER A 172 -2.72 -10.65 9.33
C SER A 172 -3.24 -12.06 9.10
N ASP A 173 -4.05 -12.23 8.07
CA ASP A 173 -4.55 -13.52 7.57
C ASP A 173 -4.15 -13.66 6.10
N PHE A 174 -2.95 -14.16 5.90
CA PHE A 174 -2.31 -14.19 4.60
C PHE A 174 -3.04 -15.10 3.60
N GLU A 175 -3.67 -16.18 4.07
CA GLU A 175 -4.43 -17.10 3.22
C GLU A 175 -5.69 -16.43 2.65
N ASN A 176 -6.29 -15.51 3.42
CA ASN A 176 -7.46 -14.74 2.99
C ASN A 176 -7.10 -13.36 2.42
N GLY A 177 -5.82 -13.10 2.19
CA GLY A 177 -5.36 -11.84 1.60
C GLY A 177 -5.37 -10.63 2.53
N ILE A 178 -5.51 -10.84 3.84
CA ILE A 178 -5.54 -9.76 4.83
C ILE A 178 -4.13 -9.51 5.33
N VAL A 179 -3.60 -8.32 5.07
CA VAL A 179 -2.32 -7.84 5.61
C VAL A 179 -2.57 -6.59 6.43
N ALA A 180 -2.26 -6.66 7.72
CA ALA A 180 -2.39 -5.54 8.64
C ALA A 180 -1.09 -4.71 8.65
N GLY A 181 -0.94 -3.81 7.69
CA GLY A 181 0.22 -2.93 7.56
C GLY A 181 0.02 -1.56 8.21
N THR A 182 1.01 -0.70 8.06
CA THR A 182 1.00 0.69 8.56
C THR A 182 0.63 1.70 7.49
N GLY A 183 0.46 1.25 6.24
CA GLY A 183 0.36 2.10 5.06
C GLY A 183 -0.97 2.85 4.91
N PRO A 184 -1.06 3.72 3.89
CA PRO A 184 -2.23 4.55 3.61
C PRO A 184 -3.47 3.77 3.16
N TYR A 185 -3.31 2.52 2.73
CA TYR A 185 -4.41 1.70 2.23
C TYR A 185 -4.50 0.36 2.94
N VAL A 186 -5.71 -0.17 3.05
CA VAL A 186 -6.00 -1.49 3.62
C VAL A 186 -6.68 -2.37 2.57
N VAL A 187 -6.42 -3.67 2.64
CA VAL A 187 -7.06 -4.65 1.77
C VAL A 187 -8.54 -4.73 2.08
N LYS A 188 -9.37 -4.50 1.07
CA LYS A 188 -10.82 -4.69 1.12
C LYS A 188 -11.20 -6.05 0.56
N GLU A 189 -10.58 -6.45 -0.53
CA GLU A 189 -10.87 -7.67 -1.24
C GLU A 189 -9.66 -8.11 -2.07
N LEU A 190 -9.38 -9.39 -2.07
CA LEU A 190 -8.42 -10.03 -2.95
C LEU A 190 -9.11 -11.17 -3.69
N VAL A 191 -9.09 -11.11 -5.01
CA VAL A 191 -9.50 -12.21 -5.89
C VAL A 191 -8.28 -12.64 -6.69
N THR A 192 -7.76 -13.82 -6.39
CA THR A 192 -6.53 -14.36 -7.00
C THR A 192 -6.64 -14.35 -8.53
N ASP A 193 -5.59 -13.88 -9.20
CA ASP A 193 -5.48 -13.74 -10.66
C ASP A 193 -6.52 -12.83 -11.32
N ASP A 194 -7.25 -12.04 -10.55
CA ASP A 194 -8.20 -11.07 -11.06
C ASP A 194 -7.91 -9.66 -10.53
N HIS A 195 -8.10 -9.43 -9.23
CA HIS A 195 -7.83 -8.10 -8.68
C HIS A 195 -7.58 -8.07 -7.16
N LEU A 196 -6.95 -6.98 -6.74
CA LEU A 196 -6.83 -6.53 -5.36
C LEU A 196 -7.52 -5.17 -5.24
N THR A 197 -8.51 -5.05 -4.37
CA THR A 197 -9.17 -3.77 -4.05
C THR A 197 -8.73 -3.28 -2.69
N LEU A 198 -8.31 -2.01 -2.63
CA LEU A 198 -7.84 -1.32 -1.45
C LEU A 198 -8.75 -0.14 -1.11
N THR A 199 -8.91 0.14 0.18
CA THR A 199 -9.61 1.30 0.72
C THR A 199 -8.70 2.12 1.63
N PRO A 200 -9.00 3.41 1.88
CA PRO A 200 -8.17 4.25 2.74
C PRO A 200 -8.02 3.67 4.15
N ASN A 201 -6.81 3.68 4.67
CA ASN A 201 -6.56 3.55 6.09
C ASN A 201 -6.92 4.87 6.79
N THR A 202 -8.05 4.90 7.48
CA THR A 202 -8.53 6.11 8.17
C THR A 202 -7.69 6.50 9.38
N GLN A 203 -6.80 5.61 9.83
CA GLN A 203 -5.88 5.82 10.94
C GLN A 203 -4.44 6.03 10.46
N TYR A 204 -4.25 6.29 9.16
CA TYR A 204 -2.91 6.45 8.61
C TYR A 204 -2.17 7.62 9.27
N TRP A 205 -1.03 7.33 9.84
CA TRP A 205 -0.23 8.26 10.66
C TRP A 205 0.33 9.45 9.88
N ASN A 206 0.57 9.31 8.57
CA ASN A 206 1.18 10.34 7.73
C ASN A 206 0.15 11.01 6.78
N GLY A 207 -1.03 11.34 7.30
CA GLY A 207 -2.04 12.13 6.61
C GLY A 207 -3.19 11.32 6.02
N THR A 208 -4.07 11.99 5.29
CA THR A 208 -5.26 11.37 4.72
C THR A 208 -4.99 10.84 3.31
N PRO A 209 -5.24 9.56 3.03
CA PRO A 209 -5.16 9.02 1.67
C PRO A 209 -6.08 9.78 0.71
N LYS A 210 -5.62 9.95 -0.53
CA LYS A 210 -6.33 10.81 -1.51
C LYS A 210 -7.39 10.08 -2.31
N LEU A 211 -7.27 8.76 -2.47
CA LEU A 211 -8.23 7.92 -3.19
C LEU A 211 -9.19 7.27 -2.21
N ASP A 212 -10.45 7.17 -2.58
CA ASP A 212 -11.49 6.46 -1.85
C ASP A 212 -11.46 4.95 -2.14
N GLU A 213 -10.84 4.56 -3.27
CA GLU A 213 -10.62 3.16 -3.64
C GLU A 213 -9.51 3.07 -4.67
N LEU A 214 -8.63 2.09 -4.51
CA LEU A 214 -7.58 1.72 -5.45
C LEU A 214 -7.77 0.25 -5.82
N THR A 215 -7.88 -0.05 -7.12
CA THR A 215 -7.98 -1.41 -7.64
C THR A 215 -6.75 -1.74 -8.46
N ILE A 216 -6.12 -2.85 -8.16
CA ILE A 216 -5.03 -3.43 -8.94
C ILE A 216 -5.61 -4.61 -9.72
N ARG A 217 -5.63 -4.53 -11.04
CA ARG A 217 -6.08 -5.62 -11.93
C ARG A 217 -4.90 -6.43 -12.41
N THR A 218 -4.99 -7.73 -12.24
CA THR A 218 -4.02 -8.66 -12.83
C THR A 218 -4.23 -8.74 -14.34
N LEU A 219 -3.17 -8.50 -15.10
CA LEU A 219 -3.19 -8.61 -16.56
C LEU A 219 -2.07 -9.56 -17.02
N SER A 220 -2.35 -10.36 -18.04
CA SER A 220 -1.49 -11.49 -18.39
C SER A 220 -0.14 -11.11 -19.03
N ASN A 221 -0.08 -9.94 -19.68
CA ASN A 221 1.13 -9.50 -20.41
C ASN A 221 1.06 -8.00 -20.77
N GLY A 222 2.17 -7.48 -21.32
CA GLY A 222 2.30 -6.08 -21.73
C GLY A 222 1.34 -5.65 -22.83
N ASP A 223 0.97 -6.54 -23.75
CA ASP A 223 0.03 -6.22 -24.85
C ASP A 223 -1.38 -6.00 -24.29
N THR A 224 -1.85 -6.87 -23.40
CA THR A 224 -3.15 -6.72 -22.74
C THR A 224 -3.17 -5.48 -21.85
N LEU A 225 -2.04 -5.19 -21.17
CA LEU A 225 -1.87 -4.01 -20.35
C LEU A 225 -1.96 -2.73 -21.19
N SER A 226 -1.26 -2.69 -22.34
CA SER A 226 -1.29 -1.55 -23.28
C SER A 226 -2.67 -1.34 -23.88
N ALA A 227 -3.34 -2.41 -24.26
CA ALA A 227 -4.71 -2.34 -24.81
C ALA A 227 -5.71 -1.82 -23.76
N ALA A 228 -5.63 -2.30 -22.52
CA ALA A 228 -6.49 -1.84 -21.43
C ALA A 228 -6.27 -0.35 -21.10
N LEU A 229 -5.01 0.12 -21.13
CA LEU A 229 -4.69 1.53 -20.91
C LEU A 229 -5.24 2.41 -22.05
N GLN A 230 -5.10 1.97 -23.32
CA GLN A 230 -5.64 2.69 -24.47
C GLN A 230 -7.17 2.72 -24.50
N ALA A 231 -7.81 1.67 -24.01
CA ALA A 231 -9.27 1.59 -23.91
C ALA A 231 -9.84 2.44 -22.76
N GLY A 232 -9.00 2.84 -21.80
CA GLY A 232 -9.42 3.52 -20.58
C GLY A 232 -10.02 2.57 -19.53
N ASP A 233 -9.73 1.27 -19.63
CA ASP A 233 -10.14 0.25 -18.66
C ASP A 233 -9.28 0.27 -17.40
N ILE A 234 -8.09 0.87 -17.49
CA ILE A 234 -7.15 1.15 -16.40
C ILE A 234 -6.62 2.57 -16.52
N ASP A 235 -6.28 3.19 -15.38
CA ASP A 235 -5.76 4.56 -15.29
C ASP A 235 -4.23 4.60 -15.35
N ALA A 236 -3.57 3.52 -14.90
CA ALA A 236 -2.13 3.37 -14.91
C ALA A 236 -1.72 1.91 -15.16
N ALA A 237 -0.47 1.73 -15.59
CA ALA A 237 0.08 0.43 -15.95
C ALA A 237 1.42 0.18 -15.24
N TYR A 238 1.59 -1.02 -14.70
CA TYR A 238 2.85 -1.51 -14.13
C TYR A 238 3.26 -2.84 -14.77
N GLY A 239 4.57 -3.01 -15.02
CA GLY A 239 5.09 -4.23 -15.66
C GLY A 239 4.98 -4.21 -17.19
N MET A 240 4.98 -3.02 -17.82
CA MET A 240 5.09 -2.92 -19.28
C MET A 240 6.46 -3.43 -19.76
N ALA A 241 6.44 -4.26 -20.80
CA ALA A 241 7.68 -4.64 -21.47
C ALA A 241 8.27 -3.42 -22.21
N TYR A 242 9.57 -3.25 -22.10
CA TYR A 242 10.29 -2.34 -23.00
C TYR A 242 10.63 -3.13 -24.28
N GLU A 243 10.06 -2.73 -25.39
CA GLU A 243 10.49 -3.13 -26.72
C GLU A 243 11.51 -2.13 -27.27
#